data_982c40cc2041ad91b1c97e4898b16d72
#
_entry.id   982c40cc2041ad91b1c97e4898b16d72
#
_cell.length_a   1.000
_cell.length_b   1.000
_cell.length_c   1.000
_cell.angle_alpha   90.00
_cell.angle_beta   90.00
_cell.angle_gamma   90.00
#
_symmetry.space_group_name_H-M   'P 1'
#
loop_
_entity.id
_entity.type
_entity.pdbx_description
1 polymer ?
#
loop_
_entity_poly.entity_id
_entity_poly.type
_entity_poly.pdbx_seq_one_letter_code
_entity_poly.pdbx_strand_id
1 'polypeptide(L)'
;MHSEHRKRLKGRFLREGLEHFEPHNVLELLLFYSIPQKDTNETAHLLMQRFGSLQGVFDAPFEELCRVPGIKEHSATLIKLIPSLARLYAAGETTEKTTLKTKEDIGAYLAARYVGITSEVVYM
;
A
#
# COMPACT_ATOMS: atom_id res chain seq x y z
N MET A 1 -7.46 -2.20 -23.26
CA MET A 1 -8.37 -2.55 -22.24
C MET A 1 -7.81 -2.49 -20.87
N HIS A 2 -6.83 -3.35 -20.54
CA HIS A 2 -6.29 -3.33 -19.20
C HIS A 2 -5.67 -1.97 -18.89
N SER A 3 -5.05 -1.34 -19.85
CA SER A 3 -4.41 -0.06 -19.57
C SER A 3 -5.41 1.03 -19.25
N GLU A 4 -6.58 0.99 -19.89
CA GLU A 4 -7.60 1.99 -19.60
C GLU A 4 -8.15 1.77 -18.20
N HIS A 5 -8.41 0.52 -17.82
CA HIS A 5 -8.93 0.20 -16.51
C HIS A 5 -7.91 0.60 -15.45
N ARG A 6 -6.63 0.29 -15.69
CA ARG A 6 -5.58 0.65 -14.73
C ARG A 6 -5.47 2.16 -14.57
N LYS A 7 -5.58 2.88 -15.66
CA LYS A 7 -5.50 4.33 -15.62
C LYS A 7 -6.65 4.90 -14.79
N ARG A 8 -7.85 4.39 -14.98
CA ARG A 8 -9.01 4.87 -14.24
C ARG A 8 -8.87 4.61 -12.77
N LEU A 9 -8.42 3.39 -12.41
CA LEU A 9 -8.31 3.02 -11.00
C LEU A 9 -7.22 3.83 -10.31
N LYS A 10 -6.08 4.04 -10.97
CA LYS A 10 -5.02 4.86 -10.41
C LYS A 10 -5.47 6.30 -10.26
N GLY A 11 -6.16 6.82 -11.26
CA GLY A 11 -6.66 8.19 -11.19
C GLY A 11 -7.65 8.39 -10.07
N ARG A 12 -8.51 7.41 -9.86
CA ARG A 12 -9.47 7.49 -8.77
C ARG A 12 -8.76 7.53 -7.43
N PHE A 13 -7.72 6.69 -7.24
CA PHE A 13 -6.97 6.71 -6.00
C PHE A 13 -6.31 8.07 -5.79
N LEU A 14 -5.72 8.64 -6.84
CA LEU A 14 -5.02 9.91 -6.70
C LEU A 14 -5.97 11.06 -6.37
N ARG A 15 -7.22 10.97 -6.81
CA ARG A 15 -8.19 12.02 -6.51
C ARG A 15 -8.88 11.83 -5.18
N GLU A 16 -9.21 10.61 -4.82
CA GLU A 16 -10.08 10.35 -3.69
C GLU A 16 -9.47 9.52 -2.57
N GLY A 17 -8.30 8.94 -2.76
CA GLY A 17 -7.76 8.02 -1.75
C GLY A 17 -8.41 6.67 -1.85
N LEU A 18 -8.21 5.84 -0.83
CA LEU A 18 -8.73 4.48 -0.84
C LEU A 18 -10.03 4.30 -0.08
N GLU A 19 -10.52 5.34 0.56
CA GLU A 19 -11.69 5.21 1.43
C GLU A 19 -12.93 4.65 0.76
N HIS A 20 -13.12 4.96 -0.51
CA HIS A 20 -14.31 4.51 -1.21
C HIS A 20 -14.05 3.32 -2.13
N PHE A 21 -12.88 2.72 -2.00
CA PHE A 21 -12.57 1.55 -2.81
C PHE A 21 -13.15 0.30 -2.17
N GLU A 22 -13.61 -0.62 -3.00
CA GLU A 22 -13.95 -1.94 -2.52
C GLU A 22 -12.65 -2.66 -2.19
N PRO A 23 -12.63 -3.58 -1.21
CA PRO A 23 -11.40 -4.26 -0.85
C PRO A 23 -10.68 -4.92 -2.01
N HIS A 24 -11.40 -5.56 -2.92
CA HIS A 24 -10.75 -6.21 -4.05
C HIS A 24 -10.15 -5.18 -5.01
N ASN A 25 -10.70 -3.98 -5.07
CA ASN A 25 -10.13 -2.95 -5.92
C ASN A 25 -8.82 -2.42 -5.36
N VAL A 26 -8.69 -2.39 -4.03
CA VAL A 26 -7.43 -2.00 -3.39
C VAL A 26 -6.35 -3.00 -3.78
N LEU A 27 -6.66 -4.30 -3.71
CA LEU A 27 -5.71 -5.33 -4.09
C LEU A 27 -5.41 -5.28 -5.59
N GLU A 28 -6.41 -5.02 -6.39
CA GLU A 28 -6.23 -4.93 -7.82
C GLU A 28 -5.24 -3.81 -8.16
N LEU A 29 -5.42 -2.65 -7.55
CA LEU A 29 -4.53 -1.52 -7.78
C LEU A 29 -3.11 -1.85 -7.34
N LEU A 30 -2.96 -2.48 -6.18
CA LEU A 30 -1.65 -2.85 -5.69
C LEU A 30 -0.97 -3.82 -6.64
N LEU A 31 -1.70 -4.81 -7.14
CA LEU A 31 -1.13 -5.82 -8.01
C LEU A 31 -0.72 -5.27 -9.38
N PHE A 32 -1.24 -4.10 -9.77
CA PHE A 32 -0.81 -3.49 -11.02
C PHE A 32 0.72 -3.34 -11.05
N TYR A 33 1.32 -3.13 -9.91
CA TYR A 33 2.75 -2.84 -9.83
C TYR A 33 3.62 -4.10 -9.83
N SER A 34 3.04 -5.25 -9.57
CA SER A 34 3.79 -6.50 -9.61
C SER A 34 3.38 -7.42 -10.74
N ILE A 35 2.22 -7.19 -11.36
CA ILE A 35 1.73 -8.00 -12.46
C ILE A 35 1.41 -7.08 -13.63
N PRO A 36 2.40 -6.73 -14.43
CA PRO A 36 2.16 -5.80 -15.54
C PRO A 36 1.39 -6.48 -16.68
N GLN A 37 0.56 -5.70 -17.32
CA GLN A 37 -0.09 -6.14 -18.54
C GLN A 37 -1.06 -7.31 -18.42
N LYS A 38 -1.49 -7.65 -17.22
CA LYS A 38 -2.49 -8.70 -17.05
C LYS A 38 -3.65 -8.15 -16.25
N ASP A 39 -4.79 -8.81 -16.35
CA ASP A 39 -5.96 -8.43 -15.61
C ASP A 39 -5.79 -8.93 -14.19
N THR A 40 -5.70 -8.05 -13.23
CA THR A 40 -5.51 -8.43 -11.83
C THR A 40 -6.83 -8.51 -11.07
N ASN A 41 -7.94 -8.28 -11.74
CA ASN A 41 -9.24 -8.31 -11.07
C ASN A 41 -9.56 -9.69 -10.52
N GLU A 42 -9.35 -10.73 -11.32
CA GLU A 42 -9.63 -12.09 -10.88
C GLU A 42 -8.70 -12.50 -9.74
N THR A 43 -7.44 -12.14 -9.84
CA THR A 43 -6.48 -12.47 -8.79
C THR A 43 -6.88 -11.79 -7.48
N ALA A 44 -7.32 -10.55 -7.55
CA ALA A 44 -7.78 -9.82 -6.37
C ALA A 44 -8.98 -10.51 -5.74
N HIS A 45 -9.92 -10.97 -6.56
CA HIS A 45 -11.08 -11.68 -6.04
C HIS A 45 -10.68 -13.01 -5.39
N LEU A 46 -9.72 -13.71 -5.98
CA LEU A 46 -9.25 -14.97 -5.42
C LEU A 46 -8.60 -14.75 -4.05
N LEU A 47 -7.84 -13.67 -3.91
CA LEU A 47 -7.23 -13.36 -2.63
C LEU A 47 -8.30 -13.07 -1.57
N MET A 48 -9.31 -12.28 -1.93
CA MET A 48 -10.37 -11.97 -0.99
C MET A 48 -11.15 -13.23 -0.62
N GLN A 49 -11.39 -14.10 -1.59
CA GLN A 49 -12.12 -15.32 -1.35
C GLN A 49 -11.36 -16.24 -0.42
N ARG A 50 -10.06 -16.36 -0.62
CA ARG A 50 -9.27 -17.27 0.19
C ARG A 50 -9.03 -16.78 1.59
N PHE A 51 -8.79 -15.50 1.78
CA PHE A 51 -8.40 -14.97 3.08
C PHE A 51 -9.50 -14.17 3.80
N GLY A 52 -10.59 -13.94 3.14
CA GLY A 52 -11.79 -13.42 3.77
C GLY A 52 -11.89 -11.91 3.93
N SER A 53 -10.78 -11.22 4.00
CA SER A 53 -10.79 -9.77 4.16
C SER A 53 -9.48 -9.19 3.70
N LEU A 54 -9.44 -7.88 3.53
CA LEU A 54 -8.23 -7.20 3.15
C LEU A 54 -7.15 -7.43 4.21
N GLN A 55 -7.52 -7.31 5.48
CA GLN A 55 -6.58 -7.56 6.55
C GLN A 55 -6.08 -9.00 6.51
N GLY A 56 -6.96 -9.94 6.23
CA GLY A 56 -6.57 -11.35 6.12
C GLY A 56 -5.53 -11.59 5.04
N VAL A 57 -5.65 -10.86 3.92
CA VAL A 57 -4.70 -10.98 2.84
C VAL A 57 -3.32 -10.46 3.30
N PHE A 58 -3.29 -9.29 3.93
CA PHE A 58 -2.02 -8.71 4.34
C PHE A 58 -1.38 -9.46 5.50
N ASP A 59 -2.17 -10.17 6.31
CA ASP A 59 -1.64 -10.94 7.42
C ASP A 59 -1.27 -12.36 7.02
N ALA A 60 -1.64 -12.80 5.82
CA ALA A 60 -1.40 -14.18 5.40
C ALA A 60 0.09 -14.46 5.27
N PRO A 61 0.53 -15.70 5.59
CA PRO A 61 1.92 -16.05 5.41
C PRO A 61 2.33 -16.00 3.94
N PHE A 62 3.60 -15.72 3.71
CA PHE A 62 4.12 -15.61 2.36
C PHE A 62 3.80 -16.88 1.53
N GLU A 63 4.00 -18.04 2.13
CA GLU A 63 3.77 -19.30 1.41
C GLU A 63 2.30 -19.48 1.02
N GLU A 64 1.40 -19.04 1.88
CA GLU A 64 -0.01 -19.16 1.56
C GLU A 64 -0.41 -18.22 0.43
N LEU A 65 0.18 -17.03 0.41
CA LEU A 65 -0.09 -16.10 -0.66
C LEU A 65 0.36 -16.68 -2.00
N CYS A 66 1.52 -17.33 -2.00
CA CYS A 66 2.05 -17.91 -3.24
C CYS A 66 1.21 -19.07 -3.77
N ARG A 67 0.29 -19.61 -2.98
CA ARG A 67 -0.58 -20.66 -3.44
C ARG A 67 -1.77 -20.15 -4.24
N VAL A 68 -2.02 -18.87 -4.19
CA VAL A 68 -3.14 -18.29 -4.94
C VAL A 68 -2.70 -18.18 -6.41
N PRO A 69 -3.51 -18.65 -7.34
CA PRO A 69 -3.17 -18.55 -8.75
C PRO A 69 -2.91 -17.09 -9.14
N GLY A 70 -1.82 -16.87 -9.82
CA GLY A 70 -1.44 -15.52 -10.23
C GLY A 70 -0.50 -14.82 -9.27
N ILE A 71 -0.34 -15.32 -8.05
CA ILE A 71 0.55 -14.70 -7.07
C ILE A 71 1.84 -15.48 -7.02
N LYS A 72 2.93 -14.80 -7.32
CA LYS A 72 4.25 -15.39 -7.23
C LYS A 72 5.09 -14.56 -6.29
N GLU A 73 6.40 -14.78 -6.31
CA GLU A 73 7.29 -14.16 -5.35
C GLU A 73 7.15 -12.64 -5.29
N HIS A 74 7.15 -11.98 -6.45
CA HIS A 74 7.10 -10.52 -6.46
C HIS A 74 5.80 -9.99 -5.87
N SER A 75 4.69 -10.59 -6.22
CA SER A 75 3.40 -10.12 -5.72
C SER A 75 3.25 -10.42 -4.24
N ALA A 76 3.69 -11.60 -3.79
CA ALA A 76 3.61 -11.94 -2.38
C ALA A 76 4.51 -11.03 -1.55
N THR A 77 5.70 -10.70 -2.06
CA THR A 77 6.60 -9.79 -1.38
C THR A 77 5.97 -8.41 -1.27
N LEU A 78 5.36 -7.92 -2.35
CA LEU A 78 4.70 -6.62 -2.32
C LEU A 78 3.59 -6.59 -1.29
N ILE A 79 2.79 -7.65 -1.22
CA ILE A 79 1.70 -7.70 -0.25
C ILE A 79 2.25 -7.68 1.17
N LYS A 80 3.31 -8.45 1.44
CA LYS A 80 3.87 -8.48 2.79
C LYS A 80 4.62 -7.19 3.13
N LEU A 81 5.07 -6.47 2.12
CA LEU A 81 5.76 -5.22 2.34
C LEU A 81 4.84 -4.14 2.91
N ILE A 82 3.59 -4.13 2.50
CA ILE A 82 2.66 -3.06 2.86
C ILE A 82 2.45 -2.92 4.37
N PRO A 83 2.11 -3.98 5.12
CA PRO A 83 1.95 -3.79 6.56
C PRO A 83 3.25 -3.39 7.26
N SER A 84 4.40 -3.86 6.77
CA SER A 84 5.67 -3.47 7.35
C SER A 84 5.92 -1.99 7.11
N LEU A 85 5.64 -1.51 5.91
CA LEU A 85 5.80 -0.12 5.56
C LEU A 85 4.84 0.74 6.39
N ALA A 86 3.62 0.27 6.58
CA ALA A 86 2.63 1.00 7.36
C ALA A 86 3.10 1.16 8.81
N ARG A 87 3.72 0.12 9.37
CA ARG A 87 4.22 0.21 10.73
C ARG A 87 5.37 1.21 10.85
N LEU A 88 6.27 1.23 9.87
CA LEU A 88 7.35 2.18 9.87
C LEU A 88 6.83 3.60 9.73
N TYR A 89 5.85 3.79 8.88
CA TYR A 89 5.27 5.10 8.67
C TYR A 89 4.61 5.60 9.96
N ALA A 90 3.85 4.74 10.61
CA ALA A 90 3.17 5.11 11.85
C ALA A 90 4.18 5.43 12.96
N ALA A 91 5.24 4.65 13.06
CA ALA A 91 6.27 4.88 14.08
C ALA A 91 7.00 6.19 13.81
N GLY A 92 7.31 6.48 12.57
CA GLY A 92 7.95 7.73 12.23
C GLY A 92 7.07 8.93 12.51
N GLU A 93 5.79 8.80 12.22
CA GLU A 93 4.85 9.87 12.46
C GLU A 93 4.75 10.14 13.95
N THR A 94 4.69 9.09 14.77
CA THR A 94 4.60 9.24 16.22
C THR A 94 5.86 9.90 16.76
N THR A 95 7.02 9.50 16.27
CA THR A 95 8.27 10.07 16.71
C THR A 95 8.36 11.53 16.34
N GLU A 96 7.92 11.87 15.13
CA GLU A 96 7.93 13.25 14.70
C GLU A 96 7.04 14.12 15.58
N LYS A 97 5.87 13.65 15.92
CA LYS A 97 4.97 14.41 16.75
C LYS A 97 5.58 14.65 18.12
N THR A 98 6.23 13.66 18.68
CA THR A 98 6.86 13.78 19.97
C THR A 98 7.99 14.80 19.90
N THR A 99 8.79 14.73 18.86
CA THR A 99 9.90 15.67 18.71
C THR A 99 9.39 17.08 18.56
N LEU A 100 8.36 17.29 17.79
CA LEU A 100 7.82 18.62 17.58
C LEU A 100 7.31 19.19 18.89
N LYS A 101 6.75 18.35 19.73
CA LYS A 101 6.26 18.86 20.98
C LYS A 101 7.39 19.38 21.82
N THR A 102 8.50 18.70 21.80
CA THR A 102 9.59 19.15 22.63
C THR A 102 10.34 20.28 21.99
N LYS A 103 10.62 20.21 20.75
CA LYS A 103 11.37 21.28 20.17
C LYS A 103 10.50 22.18 19.49
N GLU A 104 9.51 21.76 19.07
CA GLU A 104 8.67 22.60 18.44
C GLU A 104 9.28 23.56 17.53
N ASP A 105 10.32 23.68 17.49
CA ASP A 105 10.86 24.59 16.65
C ASP A 105 11.14 23.90 15.44
N ILE A 106 11.42 22.81 15.41
CA ILE A 106 11.73 22.17 14.31
C ILE A 106 10.80 22.38 13.32
N GLY A 107 9.77 22.66 13.60
CA GLY A 107 8.91 22.87 12.60
C GLY A 107 9.54 22.74 11.31
N ALA A 108 10.36 22.78 11.21
CA ALA A 108 10.91 22.67 9.97
C ALA A 108 11.23 21.36 9.52
N TYR A 109 11.38 20.94 9.64
CA TYR A 109 11.57 19.87 8.95
C TYR A 109 11.02 19.02 8.43
N LEU A 110 11.18 19.22 8.45
CA LEU A 110 10.70 18.52 7.74
C LEU A 110 9.91 18.33 7.28
N ALA A 111 9.77 18.80 7.53
CA ALA A 111 8.99 18.68 7.16
C ALA A 111 8.82 18.35 6.37
N ALA A 112 9.38 18.54 6.27
CA ALA A 112 9.21 18.22 5.59
C ALA A 112 9.27 17.32 5.05
N ARG A 113 9.82 17.33 5.13
CA ARG A 113 9.77 16.61 4.65
C ARG A 113 9.18 15.94 4.27
N TYR A 114 9.40 16.02 4.43
CA TYR A 114 8.69 15.47 4.16
C TYR A 114 7.85 15.28 3.76
N VAL A 115 7.81 15.84 3.73
CA VAL A 115 7.05 15.80 3.44
C VAL A 115 6.85 15.33 2.99
N GLY A 116 7.55 15.09 3.08
CA GLY A 116 7.43 14.68 2.74
C GLY A 116 7.65 13.95 2.50
N ILE A 117 8.28 13.95 2.62
CA ILE A 117 8.34 13.47 2.55
C ILE A 117 8.44 13.17 2.48
N THR A 118 9.08 13.38 2.66
CA THR A 118 9.02 13.38 2.77
C THR A 118 9.38 13.15 2.80
N SER A 119 10.04 13.22 2.93
CA SER A 119 10.16 13.28 3.11
C SER A 119 10.64 12.92 3.22
N GLU A 120 11.27 12.96 3.28
CA GLU A 120 11.45 12.91 3.56
C GLU A 120 11.64 12.45 3.73
N VAL A 121 12.12 12.30 3.86
CA VAL A 121 11.99 12.11 4.08
C VAL A 121 12.15 11.62 4.32
N VAL A 122 12.68 11.48 4.50
CA VAL A 122 12.54 11.33 4.72
C VAL A 122 12.74 11.19 5.15
N TYR A 123 13.39 11.23 5.31
CA TYR A 123 13.19 11.36 5.65
C TYR A 123 13.27 11.10 5.76
N MET A 124 13.87 11.17 5.99
CA MET A 124 13.56 11.30 6.01
C MET A 124 13.51 11.37 6.12
#